data_e826d1d4171045a701279217a503ed04
#
_entry.id   e826d1d4171045a701279217a503ed04
#
_cell.length_a   1.000
_cell.length_b   1.000
_cell.length_c   1.000
_cell.angle_alpha   90.00
_cell.angle_beta   90.00
_cell.angle_gamma   90.00
#
_symmetry.space_group_name_H-M   'P 1'
#
loop_
_entity.id
_entity.type
_entity.pdbx_description
1 polymer ?
#
loop_
_entity_poly.entity_id
_entity_poly.type
_entity_poly.pdbx_seq_one_letter_code
_entity_poly.pdbx_strand_id
1 'polypeptide(L)'
;MRLGKVRFESKYIAIQHFYESKRWSIRWMCQQLNITRAAYYKWLHREIPEAEKENILLAQLIREYDDRFNHILGYRRMTLYINRLNNKHYSKNHVHRVMKAINIHSVIRRKRKKYQSSNPEATAENILNRDFYAKAPNEKWTTDVTEFKWYEGPVAHKLYLSAILDLYDLSPVAWVVSRRNDNKLVLDTFAKAIRSNPDAKPIFHSDRGFQYTSKIFQDKLRKQGMTQSMSRVGHCIDNGPTENFWSIVKSEMYYLDTFTDEASLRNAIADYMSFYSTDRIQERFKGKAPAEVRAEALAADSPAQYPIPVNKRIQKYKARYAA
;
A
#
# COMPACT_ATOMS: atom_id res chain seq x y z
N MET A 1 -8.90 7.18 26.76
CA MET A 1 -9.51 5.85 26.57
C MET A 1 -8.63 4.79 27.23
N ARG A 2 -9.19 4.00 28.13
CA ARG A 2 -8.49 2.85 28.72
C ARG A 2 -8.41 1.71 27.72
N LEU A 3 -7.22 1.17 27.51
CA LEU A 3 -7.01 -0.04 26.69
C LEU A 3 -7.29 -1.35 27.47
N GLY A 4 -7.51 -1.27 28.77
CA GLY A 4 -7.85 -2.39 29.64
C GLY A 4 -9.26 -2.29 30.19
N LYS A 5 -9.91 -3.43 30.45
CA LYS A 5 -11.22 -3.45 31.08
C LYS A 5 -11.11 -2.96 32.53
N VAL A 6 -11.92 -1.98 32.90
CA VAL A 6 -12.09 -1.58 34.31
C VAL A 6 -13.04 -2.60 34.94
N ARG A 7 -12.63 -3.16 36.06
CA ARG A 7 -13.52 -4.06 36.81
C ARG A 7 -14.76 -3.27 37.22
N PHE A 8 -15.95 -3.79 36.86
CA PHE A 8 -17.26 -3.20 37.17
C PHE A 8 -17.59 -1.84 36.53
N GLU A 9 -16.87 -1.40 35.47
CA GLU A 9 -17.13 -0.11 34.82
C GLU A 9 -18.58 0.03 34.33
N SER A 10 -19.14 -1.03 33.72
CA SER A 10 -20.55 -1.05 33.29
C SER A 10 -21.55 -0.83 34.44
N LYS A 11 -21.22 -1.33 35.64
CA LYS A 11 -22.03 -1.11 36.82
C LYS A 11 -21.96 0.34 37.30
N TYR A 12 -20.80 0.96 37.25
CA TYR A 12 -20.63 2.38 37.60
C TYR A 12 -21.36 3.30 36.65
N ILE A 13 -21.26 3.04 35.33
CA ILE A 13 -22.00 3.78 34.28
C ILE A 13 -23.52 3.64 34.51
N ALA A 14 -24.00 2.45 34.79
CA ALA A 14 -25.42 2.22 35.08
C ALA A 14 -25.89 3.00 36.32
N ILE A 15 -25.10 3.01 37.42
CA ILE A 15 -25.43 3.81 38.61
C ILE A 15 -25.49 5.30 38.27
N GLN A 16 -24.52 5.82 37.54
CA GLN A 16 -24.52 7.22 37.12
C GLN A 16 -25.76 7.56 36.30
N HIS A 17 -26.03 6.75 35.27
CA HIS A 17 -27.20 6.95 34.40
C HIS A 17 -28.53 6.95 35.16
N PHE A 18 -28.77 5.96 36.03
CA PHE A 18 -30.03 5.89 36.79
C PHE A 18 -30.12 6.94 37.92
N TYR A 19 -29.00 7.36 38.48
CA TYR A 19 -28.98 8.47 39.39
C TYR A 19 -29.37 9.78 38.69
N GLU A 20 -28.83 10.05 37.50
CA GLU A 20 -29.11 11.28 36.73
C GLU A 20 -30.53 11.28 36.15
N SER A 21 -30.98 10.16 35.57
CA SER A 21 -32.25 10.07 34.87
C SER A 21 -33.45 9.77 35.77
N LYS A 22 -33.30 9.00 36.82
CA LYS A 22 -34.38 8.50 37.70
C LYS A 22 -34.22 8.93 39.15
N ARG A 23 -33.13 9.57 39.54
CA ARG A 23 -32.79 9.96 40.91
C ARG A 23 -32.80 8.79 41.92
N TRP A 24 -32.46 7.58 41.44
CA TRP A 24 -32.38 6.42 42.31
C TRP A 24 -31.23 6.55 43.32
N SER A 25 -31.40 5.99 44.54
CA SER A 25 -30.37 6.06 45.58
C SER A 25 -29.09 5.32 45.16
N ILE A 26 -27.98 6.01 45.13
CA ILE A 26 -26.64 5.45 44.86
C ILE A 26 -26.33 4.31 45.87
N ARG A 27 -26.73 4.49 47.16
CA ARG A 27 -26.52 3.48 48.18
C ARG A 27 -27.26 2.18 47.83
N TRP A 28 -28.52 2.27 47.43
CA TRP A 28 -29.34 1.13 47.05
C TRP A 28 -28.77 0.44 45.78
N MET A 29 -28.45 1.21 44.73
CA MET A 29 -27.90 0.65 43.50
C MET A 29 -26.56 -0.05 43.73
N CYS A 30 -25.64 0.54 44.50
CA CYS A 30 -24.38 -0.10 44.90
C CYS A 30 -24.62 -1.44 45.61
N GLN A 31 -25.58 -1.47 46.51
CA GLN A 31 -25.94 -2.70 47.24
C GLN A 31 -26.49 -3.79 46.32
N GLN A 32 -27.42 -3.44 45.41
CA GLN A 32 -27.96 -4.37 44.41
C GLN A 32 -26.89 -4.91 43.45
N LEU A 33 -25.96 -4.07 43.04
CA LEU A 33 -24.90 -4.46 42.12
C LEU A 33 -23.68 -5.09 42.78
N ASN A 34 -23.73 -5.26 44.13
CA ASN A 34 -22.63 -5.80 44.92
C ASN A 34 -21.29 -5.08 44.71
N ILE A 35 -21.31 -3.75 44.86
CA ILE A 35 -20.12 -2.89 44.81
C ILE A 35 -20.14 -1.90 45.96
N THR A 36 -18.95 -1.45 46.37
CA THR A 36 -18.88 -0.45 47.45
C THR A 36 -19.11 0.96 46.94
N ARG A 37 -19.80 1.81 47.75
CA ARG A 37 -19.96 3.24 47.41
C ARG A 37 -18.60 3.94 47.22
N ALA A 38 -17.63 3.62 48.06
CA ALA A 38 -16.28 4.17 47.93
C ALA A 38 -15.65 3.86 46.56
N ALA A 39 -15.83 2.66 46.02
CA ALA A 39 -15.34 2.29 44.70
C ALA A 39 -16.07 3.09 43.57
N TYR A 40 -17.38 3.30 43.72
CA TYR A 40 -18.14 4.11 42.77
C TYR A 40 -17.67 5.59 42.78
N TYR A 41 -17.57 6.20 43.96
CA TYR A 41 -17.11 7.59 44.06
C TYR A 41 -15.66 7.75 43.63
N LYS A 42 -14.77 6.80 43.90
CA LYS A 42 -13.40 6.80 43.38
C LYS A 42 -13.39 6.73 41.85
N TRP A 43 -14.32 6.01 41.23
CA TRP A 43 -14.48 5.98 39.78
C TRP A 43 -15.04 7.31 39.25
N LEU A 44 -16.05 7.86 39.91
CA LEU A 44 -16.75 9.09 39.50
C LEU A 44 -15.82 10.33 39.54
N HIS A 45 -15.03 10.46 40.59
CA HIS A 45 -14.11 11.60 40.80
C HIS A 45 -12.69 11.32 40.31
N ARG A 46 -12.54 10.29 39.49
CA ARG A 46 -11.25 9.92 38.99
C ARG A 46 -10.72 10.93 37.98
N GLU A 47 -9.56 11.50 38.22
CA GLU A 47 -8.82 12.22 37.21
C GLU A 47 -8.40 11.26 36.08
N ILE A 48 -8.53 11.71 34.82
CA ILE A 48 -8.09 10.94 33.67
C ILE A 48 -6.57 11.06 33.57
N PRO A 49 -5.82 9.96 33.72
CA PRO A 49 -4.38 9.99 33.59
C PRO A 49 -3.93 10.44 32.19
N GLU A 50 -2.75 11.05 32.09
CA GLU A 50 -2.20 11.52 30.80
C GLU A 50 -2.14 10.39 29.74
N ALA A 51 -1.79 9.19 30.14
CA ALA A 51 -1.79 8.02 29.24
C ALA A 51 -3.19 7.71 28.64
N GLU A 52 -4.27 8.00 29.35
CA GLU A 52 -5.64 7.85 28.82
C GLU A 52 -6.05 9.00 27.93
N LYS A 53 -5.63 10.22 28.25
CA LYS A 53 -5.82 11.40 27.38
C LYS A 53 -5.10 11.18 26.06
N GLU A 54 -3.86 10.69 26.11
CA GLU A 54 -3.09 10.37 24.91
C GLU A 54 -3.74 9.24 24.07
N ASN A 55 -4.32 8.22 24.72
CA ASN A 55 -5.09 7.19 24.01
C ASN A 55 -6.38 7.74 23.36
N ILE A 56 -7.02 8.74 23.96
CA ILE A 56 -8.19 9.41 23.38
C ILE A 56 -7.77 10.20 22.14
N LEU A 57 -6.71 10.99 22.23
CA LEU A 57 -6.16 11.73 21.12
C LEU A 57 -5.76 10.79 19.97
N LEU A 58 -5.02 9.73 20.30
CA LEU A 58 -4.62 8.73 19.29
C LEU A 58 -5.83 8.06 18.63
N ALA A 59 -6.90 7.76 19.38
CA ALA A 59 -8.12 7.19 18.82
C ALA A 59 -8.84 8.16 17.87
N GLN A 60 -8.82 9.47 18.16
CA GLN A 60 -9.38 10.50 17.26
C GLN A 60 -8.56 10.58 15.96
N LEU A 61 -7.23 10.66 16.07
CA LEU A 61 -6.35 10.66 14.90
C LEU A 61 -6.52 9.40 14.04
N ILE A 62 -6.64 8.22 14.67
CA ILE A 62 -6.87 6.97 13.93
C ILE A 62 -8.17 7.03 13.13
N ARG A 63 -9.28 7.55 13.69
CA ARG A 63 -10.55 7.69 12.95
C ARG A 63 -10.43 8.66 11.78
N GLU A 64 -9.84 9.83 12.03
CA GLU A 64 -9.63 10.84 10.98
C GLU A 64 -8.84 10.27 9.79
N TYR A 65 -7.72 9.59 10.06
CA TYR A 65 -6.91 9.00 9.00
C TYR A 65 -7.55 7.77 8.36
N ASP A 66 -8.33 6.99 9.11
CA ASP A 66 -9.08 5.86 8.57
C ASP A 66 -10.12 6.32 7.54
N ASP A 67 -10.89 7.35 7.88
CA ASP A 67 -11.88 7.97 6.98
C ASP A 67 -11.20 8.65 5.78
N ARG A 68 -10.14 9.43 6.02
CA ARG A 68 -9.39 10.13 4.97
C ARG A 68 -8.82 9.19 3.89
N PHE A 69 -8.41 8.00 4.28
CA PHE A 69 -7.79 7.03 3.39
C PHE A 69 -8.69 5.83 3.08
N ASN A 70 -10.02 6.01 3.09
CA ASN A 70 -11.01 5.00 2.71
C ASN A 70 -10.76 3.63 3.37
N HIS A 71 -10.40 3.63 4.65
CA HIS A 71 -10.17 2.42 5.47
C HIS A 71 -9.08 1.47 4.97
N ILE A 72 -8.17 1.91 4.08
CA ILE A 72 -7.10 1.07 3.53
C ILE A 72 -5.87 0.97 4.43
N LEU A 73 -5.78 1.77 5.50
CA LEU A 73 -4.58 1.81 6.34
C LEU A 73 -4.57 0.67 7.37
N GLY A 74 -3.61 -0.25 7.25
CA GLY A 74 -3.26 -1.15 8.34
C GLY A 74 -2.40 -0.43 9.40
N TYR A 75 -2.34 -0.98 10.63
CA TYR A 75 -1.69 -0.33 11.78
C TYR A 75 -0.26 0.18 11.52
N ARG A 76 0.52 -0.48 10.66
CA ARG A 76 1.90 -0.04 10.33
C ARG A 76 1.90 1.27 9.55
N ARG A 77 1.09 1.38 8.51
CA ARG A 77 0.95 2.63 7.73
C ARG A 77 0.24 3.70 8.55
N MET A 78 -0.80 3.34 9.29
CA MET A 78 -1.46 4.26 10.24
C MET A 78 -0.44 4.91 11.19
N THR A 79 0.47 4.12 11.75
CA THR A 79 1.55 4.64 12.62
C THR A 79 2.47 5.62 11.88
N LEU A 80 2.83 5.31 10.63
CA LEU A 80 3.69 6.20 9.83
C LEU A 80 3.02 7.55 9.57
N TYR A 81 1.75 7.55 9.13
CA TYR A 81 0.99 8.77 8.86
C TYR A 81 0.82 9.61 10.11
N ILE A 82 0.35 9.02 11.21
CA ILE A 82 0.11 9.75 12.46
C ILE A 82 1.41 10.37 12.98
N ASN A 83 2.49 9.60 13.04
CA ASN A 83 3.76 10.09 13.55
C ASN A 83 4.32 11.22 12.68
N ARG A 84 4.30 11.05 11.36
CA ARG A 84 4.84 12.03 10.43
C ARG A 84 4.03 13.34 10.42
N LEU A 85 2.71 13.25 10.29
CA LEU A 85 1.87 14.42 10.07
C LEU A 85 1.50 15.18 11.35
N ASN A 86 1.66 14.52 12.52
CA ASN A 86 1.36 15.14 13.82
C ASN A 86 2.60 15.28 14.71
N ASN A 87 3.79 15.07 14.16
CA ASN A 87 5.06 15.09 14.92
C ASN A 87 5.01 14.26 16.20
N LYS A 88 4.46 13.02 16.09
CA LYS A 88 4.31 12.07 17.19
C LYS A 88 5.27 10.89 17.03
N HIS A 89 5.47 10.15 18.12
CA HIS A 89 6.40 9.00 18.17
C HIS A 89 5.74 7.75 18.75
N TYR A 90 4.50 7.46 18.33
CA TYR A 90 3.79 6.24 18.75
C TYR A 90 4.47 4.98 18.25
N SER A 91 4.55 3.96 19.09
CA SER A 91 4.99 2.64 18.65
C SER A 91 3.90 1.93 17.84
N LYS A 92 4.30 1.08 16.90
CA LYS A 92 3.37 0.25 16.09
C LYS A 92 2.41 -0.58 16.95
N ASN A 93 2.92 -1.11 18.07
CA ASN A 93 2.13 -1.92 19.00
C ASN A 93 1.09 -1.08 19.76
N HIS A 94 1.41 0.18 20.09
CA HIS A 94 0.46 1.09 20.72
C HIS A 94 -0.69 1.43 19.78
N VAL A 95 -0.38 1.87 18.55
CA VAL A 95 -1.40 2.16 17.52
C VAL A 95 -2.27 0.92 17.26
N HIS A 96 -1.67 -0.27 17.11
CA HIS A 96 -2.43 -1.51 16.89
C HIS A 96 -3.41 -1.82 18.03
N ARG A 97 -2.99 -1.64 19.29
CA ARG A 97 -3.88 -1.85 20.46
C ARG A 97 -5.05 -0.87 20.48
N VAL A 98 -4.79 0.42 20.16
CA VAL A 98 -5.86 1.42 20.10
C VAL A 98 -6.80 1.13 18.93
N MET A 99 -6.31 0.84 17.72
CA MET A 99 -7.13 0.43 16.57
C MET A 99 -8.04 -0.75 16.91
N LYS A 100 -7.48 -1.78 17.56
CA LYS A 100 -8.27 -2.95 18.00
C LYS A 100 -9.35 -2.55 19.01
N ALA A 101 -9.05 -1.64 19.96
CA ALA A 101 -9.99 -1.22 20.99
C ALA A 101 -11.16 -0.40 20.44
N ILE A 102 -10.96 0.34 19.32
CA ILE A 102 -12.02 1.09 18.63
C ILE A 102 -12.60 0.35 17.43
N ASN A 103 -12.22 -0.94 17.24
CA ASN A 103 -12.69 -1.82 16.16
C ASN A 103 -12.40 -1.29 14.75
N ILE A 104 -11.27 -0.60 14.56
CA ILE A 104 -10.80 -0.15 13.26
C ILE A 104 -9.73 -1.11 12.74
N HIS A 105 -9.92 -1.57 11.50
CA HIS A 105 -8.98 -2.46 10.80
C HIS A 105 -9.06 -2.23 9.29
N SER A 106 -7.95 -2.43 8.60
CA SER A 106 -7.90 -2.24 7.14
C SER A 106 -8.88 -3.16 6.41
N VAL A 107 -9.60 -2.61 5.43
CA VAL A 107 -10.53 -3.35 4.54
C VAL A 107 -9.78 -4.19 3.50
N ILE A 108 -8.48 -3.97 3.31
CA ILE A 108 -7.67 -4.73 2.36
C ILE A 108 -7.53 -6.17 2.85
N ARG A 109 -8.13 -7.11 2.12
CA ARG A 109 -7.99 -8.55 2.37
C ARG A 109 -6.97 -9.16 1.42
N ARG A 110 -5.95 -9.86 1.95
CA ARG A 110 -5.07 -10.70 1.14
C ARG A 110 -5.83 -11.95 0.69
N LYS A 111 -6.32 -11.97 -0.57
CA LYS A 111 -6.78 -13.20 -1.21
C LYS A 111 -5.55 -14.06 -1.57
N ARG A 112 -5.52 -15.33 -1.16
CA ARG A 112 -4.54 -16.29 -1.67
C ARG A 112 -4.90 -16.60 -3.13
N LYS A 113 -4.01 -16.26 -4.07
CA LYS A 113 -4.14 -16.64 -5.48
C LYS A 113 -3.69 -18.10 -5.66
N LYS A 114 -4.51 -18.90 -6.36
CA LYS A 114 -4.05 -20.16 -6.97
C LYS A 114 -3.28 -19.80 -8.25
N TYR A 115 -2.07 -20.34 -8.37
CA TYR A 115 -1.19 -20.12 -9.51
C TYR A 115 -1.55 -21.07 -10.67
N GLN A 116 -1.60 -20.54 -11.90
CA GLN A 116 -1.65 -21.31 -13.14
C GLN A 116 -0.43 -20.94 -13.98
N SER A 117 0.33 -21.95 -14.41
CA SER A 117 1.52 -21.76 -15.26
C SER A 117 1.11 -21.68 -16.73
N SER A 118 1.69 -20.77 -17.49
CA SER A 118 1.64 -20.71 -18.95
C SER A 118 3.03 -20.90 -19.53
N ASN A 119 3.13 -21.57 -20.67
CA ASN A 119 4.39 -21.78 -21.41
C ASN A 119 4.62 -20.61 -22.38
N PRO A 120 5.72 -19.89 -22.31
CA PRO A 120 6.09 -18.84 -23.25
C PRO A 120 7.29 -19.17 -24.12
N GLU A 121 7.34 -18.57 -25.31
CA GLU A 121 8.47 -18.59 -26.24
C GLU A 121 9.60 -17.64 -25.80
N ALA A 122 10.85 -17.96 -26.15
CA ALA A 122 12.04 -17.33 -25.63
C ALA A 122 12.63 -16.30 -26.59
N THR A 123 13.13 -15.13 -26.07
CA THR A 123 13.89 -14.23 -26.96
C THR A 123 14.90 -13.28 -26.34
N ALA A 124 14.97 -13.06 -25.03
CA ALA A 124 16.03 -12.24 -24.44
C ALA A 124 16.53 -12.79 -23.10
N GLU A 125 17.79 -12.48 -22.76
CA GLU A 125 18.43 -12.93 -21.53
C GLU A 125 17.88 -12.19 -20.30
N ASN A 126 17.82 -12.87 -19.15
CA ASN A 126 17.48 -12.23 -17.89
C ASN A 126 18.68 -11.56 -17.25
N ILE A 127 19.02 -10.36 -17.71
CA ILE A 127 20.15 -9.57 -17.22
C ILE A 127 19.88 -9.07 -15.80
N LEU A 128 18.62 -8.71 -15.48
CA LEU A 128 18.25 -8.23 -14.15
C LEU A 128 18.45 -9.27 -13.05
N ASN A 129 18.27 -10.58 -13.39
CA ASN A 129 18.50 -11.73 -12.52
C ASN A 129 18.00 -11.56 -11.08
N ARG A 130 16.82 -10.95 -10.90
CA ARG A 130 16.19 -10.64 -9.60
C ARG A 130 16.97 -9.66 -8.73
N ASP A 131 17.92 -8.93 -9.27
CA ASP A 131 18.55 -7.81 -8.60
C ASP A 131 17.69 -6.55 -8.78
N PHE A 132 16.65 -6.47 -7.95
CA PHE A 132 15.68 -5.36 -7.95
C PHE A 132 16.17 -4.14 -7.15
N TYR A 133 17.40 -4.16 -6.67
CA TYR A 133 17.99 -3.01 -6.01
C TYR A 133 18.60 -2.06 -7.04
N ALA A 134 18.18 -0.81 -7.01
CA ALA A 134 18.77 0.28 -7.79
C ALA A 134 19.38 1.30 -6.83
N LYS A 135 20.51 1.90 -7.22
CA LYS A 135 21.29 2.86 -6.42
C LYS A 135 20.85 4.30 -6.67
N ALA A 136 20.26 4.56 -7.84
CA ALA A 136 19.82 5.87 -8.27
C ALA A 136 18.56 5.77 -9.13
N PRO A 137 17.78 6.88 -9.26
CA PRO A 137 16.70 6.96 -10.22
C PRO A 137 17.19 6.66 -11.64
N ASN A 138 16.34 6.04 -12.45
CA ASN A 138 16.60 5.72 -13.86
C ASN A 138 17.74 4.71 -14.10
N GLU A 139 18.13 3.91 -13.09
CA GLU A 139 19.09 2.81 -13.25
C GLU A 139 18.42 1.54 -13.75
N LYS A 140 17.25 1.21 -13.21
CA LYS A 140 16.49 -0.01 -13.55
C LYS A 140 15.01 0.30 -13.63
N TRP A 141 14.40 0.02 -14.76
CA TRP A 141 12.96 0.13 -14.97
C TRP A 141 12.33 -1.24 -15.18
N THR A 142 11.15 -1.44 -14.61
CA THR A 142 10.34 -2.63 -14.89
C THR A 142 8.99 -2.23 -15.47
N THR A 143 8.44 -3.06 -16.35
CA THR A 143 7.17 -2.80 -17.01
C THR A 143 6.31 -4.05 -17.08
N ASP A 144 5.01 -3.83 -17.12
CA ASP A 144 4.00 -4.87 -17.32
C ASP A 144 2.66 -4.22 -17.68
N VAL A 145 1.70 -5.04 -18.13
CA VAL A 145 0.31 -4.65 -18.42
C VAL A 145 -0.63 -5.42 -17.51
N THR A 146 -1.58 -4.71 -16.91
CA THR A 146 -2.64 -5.35 -16.12
C THR A 146 -4.03 -5.07 -16.68
N GLU A 147 -4.94 -6.03 -16.52
CA GLU A 147 -6.35 -5.93 -16.94
C GLU A 147 -7.23 -5.50 -15.75
N PHE A 148 -8.15 -4.58 -16.04
CA PHE A 148 -9.30 -4.22 -15.23
C PHE A 148 -10.59 -4.50 -15.98
N LYS A 149 -11.71 -4.59 -15.27
CA LYS A 149 -13.04 -4.75 -15.85
C LYS A 149 -14.00 -3.74 -15.26
N TRP A 150 -14.91 -3.27 -16.08
CA TRP A 150 -16.08 -2.52 -15.67
C TRP A 150 -17.33 -3.17 -16.29
N TYR A 151 -18.52 -2.89 -15.76
CA TYR A 151 -19.71 -3.65 -16.09
C TYR A 151 -20.86 -2.71 -16.47
N GLU A 152 -21.41 -2.89 -17.66
CA GLU A 152 -22.63 -2.24 -18.11
C GLU A 152 -23.76 -3.28 -18.02
N GLY A 153 -24.51 -3.25 -16.90
CA GLY A 153 -25.42 -4.32 -16.56
C GLY A 153 -24.68 -5.67 -16.47
N PRO A 154 -25.11 -6.70 -17.27
CA PRO A 154 -24.45 -8.02 -17.26
C PRO A 154 -23.19 -8.07 -18.14
N VAL A 155 -22.91 -7.02 -18.93
CA VAL A 155 -21.80 -7.02 -19.90
C VAL A 155 -20.51 -6.57 -19.24
N ALA A 156 -19.47 -7.41 -19.33
CA ALA A 156 -18.14 -7.10 -18.83
C ALA A 156 -17.27 -6.50 -19.94
N HIS A 157 -16.78 -5.30 -19.71
CA HIS A 157 -15.84 -4.61 -20.58
C HIS A 157 -14.43 -4.64 -19.97
N LYS A 158 -13.41 -4.55 -20.82
CA LYS A 158 -12.01 -4.60 -20.41
C LYS A 158 -11.31 -3.27 -20.58
N LEU A 159 -10.42 -2.96 -19.65
CA LEU A 159 -9.53 -1.83 -19.70
C LEU A 159 -8.13 -2.31 -19.28
N TYR A 160 -7.10 -1.86 -19.99
CA TYR A 160 -5.73 -2.27 -19.76
C TYR A 160 -4.91 -1.08 -19.30
N LEU A 161 -4.11 -1.28 -18.26
CA LEU A 161 -3.16 -0.30 -17.75
C LEU A 161 -1.75 -0.84 -17.96
N SER A 162 -0.97 -0.13 -18.76
CA SER A 162 0.48 -0.33 -18.88
C SER A 162 1.19 0.67 -18.00
N ALA A 163 2.22 0.25 -17.26
CA ALA A 163 3.06 1.15 -16.48
C ALA A 163 4.52 0.74 -16.52
N ILE A 164 5.40 1.73 -16.40
CA ILE A 164 6.84 1.57 -16.22
C ILE A 164 7.16 2.07 -14.81
N LEU A 165 7.78 1.22 -13.99
CA LEU A 165 8.20 1.53 -12.63
C LEU A 165 9.71 1.68 -12.55
N ASP A 166 10.18 2.70 -11.86
CA ASP A 166 11.58 2.81 -11.45
C ASP A 166 11.81 1.98 -10.18
N LEU A 167 12.83 1.14 -10.17
CA LEU A 167 13.12 0.26 -9.04
C LEU A 167 13.80 0.96 -7.85
N TYR A 168 14.33 2.16 -8.05
CA TYR A 168 14.93 2.94 -6.98
C TYR A 168 13.87 3.44 -5.99
N ASP A 169 12.88 4.17 -6.49
CA ASP A 169 11.85 4.85 -5.71
C ASP A 169 10.46 4.20 -5.80
N LEU A 170 10.30 3.20 -6.67
CA LEU A 170 9.04 2.55 -7.02
C LEU A 170 8.00 3.51 -7.62
N SER A 171 8.45 4.65 -8.17
CA SER A 171 7.56 5.57 -8.88
C SER A 171 7.11 4.98 -10.21
N PRO A 172 5.84 5.12 -10.58
CA PRO A 172 5.42 4.94 -11.96
C PRO A 172 5.95 6.10 -12.82
N VAL A 173 7.05 5.83 -13.55
CA VAL A 173 7.70 6.78 -14.47
C VAL A 173 6.74 7.24 -15.56
N ALA A 174 5.95 6.28 -16.07
CA ALA A 174 4.85 6.53 -17.01
C ALA A 174 3.79 5.44 -16.90
N TRP A 175 2.57 5.80 -17.26
CA TRP A 175 1.47 4.87 -17.38
C TRP A 175 0.45 5.35 -18.43
N VAL A 176 -0.22 4.40 -19.08
CA VAL A 176 -1.25 4.64 -20.09
C VAL A 176 -2.38 3.63 -19.92
N VAL A 177 -3.64 4.09 -20.10
CA VAL A 177 -4.83 3.26 -20.03
C VAL A 177 -5.44 3.14 -21.44
N SER A 178 -5.77 1.92 -21.87
CA SER A 178 -6.35 1.64 -23.19
C SER A 178 -7.44 0.58 -23.11
N ARG A 179 -8.38 0.61 -24.07
CA ARG A 179 -9.34 -0.48 -24.29
C ARG A 179 -8.71 -1.72 -24.94
N ARG A 180 -7.50 -1.61 -25.48
CA ARG A 180 -6.81 -2.68 -26.19
C ARG A 180 -5.47 -3.01 -25.52
N ASN A 181 -5.18 -4.30 -25.41
CA ASN A 181 -3.88 -4.79 -25.00
C ASN A 181 -3.04 -5.09 -26.25
N ASP A 182 -2.51 -4.05 -26.84
CA ASP A 182 -1.76 -4.11 -28.10
C ASP A 182 -0.38 -3.44 -27.98
N ASN A 183 0.41 -3.52 -29.05
CA ASN A 183 1.74 -2.90 -29.11
C ASN A 183 1.68 -1.36 -28.90
N LYS A 184 0.59 -0.72 -29.37
CA LYS A 184 0.41 0.73 -29.25
C LYS A 184 0.39 1.16 -27.77
N LEU A 185 -0.33 0.42 -26.91
CA LEU A 185 -0.41 0.71 -25.48
C LEU A 185 0.99 0.78 -24.83
N VAL A 186 1.83 -0.21 -25.11
CA VAL A 186 3.18 -0.28 -24.52
C VAL A 186 4.12 0.76 -25.14
N LEU A 187 3.99 1.01 -26.46
CA LEU A 187 4.77 2.02 -27.16
C LEU A 187 4.43 3.44 -26.70
N ASP A 188 3.15 3.74 -26.46
CA ASP A 188 2.69 5.03 -25.92
C ASP A 188 3.20 5.23 -24.48
N THR A 189 3.17 4.16 -23.65
CA THR A 189 3.72 4.19 -22.29
C THR A 189 5.22 4.47 -22.31
N PHE A 190 5.96 3.79 -23.18
CA PHE A 190 7.41 4.00 -23.35
C PHE A 190 7.71 5.42 -23.84
N ALA A 191 6.99 5.92 -24.86
CA ALA A 191 7.17 7.27 -25.38
C ALA A 191 6.92 8.34 -24.29
N LYS A 192 5.92 8.12 -23.43
CA LYS A 192 5.65 9.00 -22.28
C LYS A 192 6.79 8.98 -21.28
N ALA A 193 7.36 7.80 -20.97
CA ALA A 193 8.50 7.66 -20.06
C ALA A 193 9.75 8.41 -20.55
N ILE A 194 10.09 8.27 -21.84
CA ILE A 194 11.23 8.96 -22.45
C ILE A 194 11.02 10.47 -22.48
N ARG A 195 9.81 10.95 -22.78
CA ARG A 195 9.52 12.39 -22.76
C ARG A 195 9.76 13.00 -21.39
N SER A 196 9.44 12.29 -20.32
CA SER A 196 9.66 12.76 -18.95
C SER A 196 11.10 12.56 -18.45
N ASN A 197 11.87 11.65 -19.08
CA ASN A 197 13.24 11.31 -18.70
C ASN A 197 14.09 11.06 -19.97
N PRO A 198 14.42 12.11 -20.75
CA PRO A 198 15.04 11.96 -22.08
C PRO A 198 16.44 11.33 -22.04
N ASP A 199 17.19 11.57 -20.97
CA ASP A 199 18.57 11.09 -20.81
C ASP A 199 18.67 9.74 -20.11
N ALA A 200 17.52 9.15 -19.70
CA ALA A 200 17.51 7.90 -18.98
C ALA A 200 17.94 6.71 -19.85
N LYS A 201 18.86 5.88 -19.35
CA LYS A 201 19.35 4.67 -20.01
C LYS A 201 19.29 3.48 -19.05
N PRO A 202 18.11 3.14 -18.48
CA PRO A 202 17.99 2.06 -17.54
C PRO A 202 18.20 0.68 -18.17
N ILE A 203 18.48 -0.31 -17.32
CA ILE A 203 18.15 -1.70 -17.67
C ILE A 203 16.62 -1.78 -17.69
N PHE A 204 16.05 -2.07 -18.85
CA PHE A 204 14.60 -2.12 -19.07
C PHE A 204 14.11 -3.57 -19.01
N HIS A 205 13.45 -3.93 -17.91
CA HIS A 205 13.00 -5.29 -17.65
C HIS A 205 11.49 -5.44 -17.90
N SER A 206 11.12 -6.51 -18.59
CA SER A 206 9.71 -6.88 -18.86
C SER A 206 9.51 -8.39 -18.71
N ASP A 207 8.25 -8.81 -18.73
CA ASP A 207 7.89 -10.18 -19.04
C ASP A 207 8.12 -10.47 -20.54
N ARG A 208 7.71 -11.65 -20.99
CA ARG A 208 7.81 -12.07 -22.41
C ARG A 208 6.51 -11.85 -23.18
N GLY A 209 5.72 -10.87 -22.79
CA GLY A 209 4.55 -10.48 -23.54
C GLY A 209 4.90 -10.13 -24.99
N PHE A 210 3.99 -10.44 -25.92
CA PHE A 210 4.19 -10.21 -27.37
C PHE A 210 4.53 -8.75 -27.70
N GLN A 211 4.09 -7.80 -26.88
CA GLN A 211 4.37 -6.38 -27.05
C GLN A 211 5.87 -6.10 -26.87
N TYR A 212 6.50 -6.71 -25.87
CA TYR A 212 7.90 -6.47 -25.51
C TYR A 212 8.88 -7.27 -26.37
N THR A 213 8.42 -8.38 -27.00
CA THR A 213 9.20 -9.17 -27.94
C THR A 213 9.13 -8.62 -29.36
N SER A 214 8.26 -7.66 -29.62
CA SER A 214 8.10 -7.05 -30.95
C SER A 214 9.38 -6.32 -31.38
N LYS A 215 9.79 -6.49 -32.65
CA LYS A 215 10.95 -5.84 -33.22
C LYS A 215 10.89 -4.31 -33.06
N ILE A 216 9.71 -3.72 -33.22
CA ILE A 216 9.49 -2.28 -33.09
C ILE A 216 9.88 -1.79 -31.70
N PHE A 217 9.48 -2.53 -30.65
CA PHE A 217 9.81 -2.17 -29.27
C PHE A 217 11.30 -2.32 -28.99
N GLN A 218 11.92 -3.42 -29.42
CA GLN A 218 13.35 -3.66 -29.29
C GLN A 218 14.19 -2.59 -29.98
N ASP A 219 13.80 -2.16 -31.19
CA ASP A 219 14.49 -1.10 -31.94
C ASP A 219 14.37 0.27 -31.23
N LYS A 220 13.23 0.54 -30.59
CA LYS A 220 13.06 1.77 -29.77
C LYS A 220 13.96 1.77 -28.55
N LEU A 221 14.06 0.66 -27.82
CA LEU A 221 15.00 0.52 -26.69
C LEU A 221 16.44 0.73 -27.13
N ARG A 222 16.84 0.10 -28.24
CA ARG A 222 18.20 0.22 -28.78
C ARG A 222 18.53 1.65 -29.20
N LYS A 223 17.59 2.33 -29.89
CA LYS A 223 17.76 3.74 -30.27
C LYS A 223 17.96 4.66 -29.06
N GLN A 224 17.34 4.32 -27.94
CA GLN A 224 17.46 5.07 -26.69
C GLN A 224 18.71 4.67 -25.87
N GLY A 225 19.50 3.71 -26.34
CA GLY A 225 20.67 3.19 -25.63
C GLY A 225 20.36 2.40 -24.37
N MET A 226 19.16 1.83 -24.29
CA MET A 226 18.70 1.02 -23.14
C MET A 226 19.03 -0.46 -23.36
N THR A 227 19.35 -1.14 -22.27
CA THR A 227 19.58 -2.59 -22.25
C THR A 227 18.29 -3.30 -21.93
N GLN A 228 17.80 -4.16 -22.82
CA GLN A 228 16.63 -4.99 -22.58
C GLN A 228 16.97 -6.20 -21.71
N SER A 229 16.12 -6.47 -20.72
CA SER A 229 16.15 -7.69 -19.89
C SER A 229 14.75 -8.30 -19.87
N MET A 230 14.65 -9.62 -19.93
CA MET A 230 13.35 -10.33 -19.90
C MET A 230 13.32 -11.41 -18.83
N SER A 231 12.15 -11.61 -18.21
CA SER A 231 11.90 -12.70 -17.27
C SER A 231 12.18 -14.05 -17.90
N ARG A 232 12.63 -15.03 -17.11
CA ARG A 232 12.81 -16.42 -17.58
C ARG A 232 11.45 -17.07 -17.85
N VAL A 233 11.45 -18.09 -18.70
CA VAL A 233 10.24 -18.87 -19.02
C VAL A 233 9.64 -19.48 -17.76
N GLY A 234 8.36 -19.23 -17.50
CA GLY A 234 7.64 -19.77 -16.34
C GLY A 234 8.03 -19.19 -14.98
N HIS A 235 8.89 -18.16 -14.93
CA HIS A 235 9.35 -17.54 -13.69
C HIS A 235 8.74 -16.13 -13.51
N CYS A 236 7.44 -16.06 -13.16
CA CYS A 236 6.76 -14.78 -12.86
C CYS A 236 7.46 -13.97 -11.75
N ILE A 237 8.16 -14.62 -10.83
CA ILE A 237 8.94 -13.96 -9.76
C ILE A 237 10.03 -13.02 -10.32
N ASP A 238 10.45 -13.19 -11.56
CA ASP A 238 11.45 -12.35 -12.19
C ASP A 238 10.94 -10.91 -12.46
N ASN A 239 9.61 -10.65 -12.45
CA ASN A 239 8.98 -9.33 -12.51
C ASN A 239 8.24 -8.95 -11.20
N GLY A 240 8.70 -9.48 -10.07
CA GLY A 240 8.06 -9.34 -8.76
C GLY A 240 7.68 -7.93 -8.31
N PRO A 241 8.51 -6.88 -8.51
CA PRO A 241 8.16 -5.51 -8.16
C PRO A 241 6.89 -5.00 -8.85
N THR A 242 6.74 -5.25 -10.16
CA THR A 242 5.58 -4.81 -10.93
C THR A 242 4.33 -5.63 -10.58
N GLU A 243 4.47 -6.95 -10.36
CA GLU A 243 3.36 -7.78 -9.87
C GLU A 243 2.87 -7.32 -8.49
N ASN A 244 3.80 -6.95 -7.59
CA ASN A 244 3.45 -6.39 -6.29
C ASN A 244 2.73 -5.03 -6.44
N PHE A 245 3.19 -4.19 -7.35
CA PHE A 245 2.54 -2.91 -7.66
C PHE A 245 1.10 -3.13 -8.12
N TRP A 246 0.84 -4.03 -9.07
CA TRP A 246 -0.52 -4.37 -9.49
C TRP A 246 -1.38 -4.92 -8.36
N SER A 247 -0.79 -5.74 -7.49
CA SER A 247 -1.50 -6.25 -6.32
C SER A 247 -1.93 -5.12 -5.38
N ILE A 248 -1.08 -4.11 -5.22
CA ILE A 248 -1.38 -2.91 -4.41
C ILE A 248 -2.49 -2.09 -5.07
N VAL A 249 -2.35 -1.71 -6.35
CA VAL A 249 -3.36 -0.95 -7.11
C VAL A 249 -4.73 -1.65 -7.02
N LYS A 250 -4.76 -2.95 -7.27
CA LYS A 250 -6.02 -3.71 -7.25
C LYS A 250 -6.63 -3.82 -5.87
N SER A 251 -5.83 -4.00 -4.82
CA SER A 251 -6.35 -4.18 -3.46
C SER A 251 -6.74 -2.87 -2.77
N GLU A 252 -6.08 -1.76 -3.11
CA GLU A 252 -6.29 -0.47 -2.47
C GLU A 252 -7.29 0.43 -3.23
N MET A 253 -7.62 0.09 -4.48
CA MET A 253 -8.57 0.84 -5.30
C MET A 253 -9.61 -0.08 -5.96
N TYR A 254 -9.18 -0.97 -6.87
CA TYR A 254 -10.10 -1.66 -7.77
C TYR A 254 -11.07 -2.63 -7.08
N TYR A 255 -10.62 -3.39 -6.05
CA TYR A 255 -11.49 -4.34 -5.35
C TYR A 255 -12.36 -3.72 -4.25
N LEU A 256 -12.23 -2.44 -4.02
CA LEU A 256 -13.03 -1.71 -3.01
C LEU A 256 -14.30 -1.11 -3.62
N ASP A 257 -14.37 -1.06 -4.95
CA ASP A 257 -15.50 -0.45 -5.66
C ASP A 257 -16.00 -1.33 -6.81
N THR A 258 -17.16 -0.98 -7.36
CA THR A 258 -17.76 -1.60 -8.53
C THR A 258 -17.95 -0.55 -9.61
N PHE A 259 -17.24 -0.70 -10.73
CA PHE A 259 -17.25 0.26 -11.82
C PHE A 259 -18.32 -0.10 -12.85
N THR A 260 -19.26 0.82 -13.07
CA THR A 260 -20.39 0.66 -14.00
C THR A 260 -20.18 1.35 -15.34
N ASP A 261 -19.13 2.16 -15.47
CA ASP A 261 -18.76 2.84 -16.71
C ASP A 261 -17.22 2.98 -16.82
N GLU A 262 -16.76 3.25 -18.05
CA GLU A 262 -15.33 3.38 -18.32
C GLU A 262 -14.72 4.65 -17.71
N ALA A 263 -15.48 5.74 -17.69
CA ALA A 263 -14.97 7.03 -17.20
C ALA A 263 -14.67 6.97 -15.70
N SER A 264 -15.56 6.38 -14.91
CA SER A 264 -15.36 6.17 -13.47
C SER A 264 -14.13 5.32 -13.18
N LEU A 265 -13.93 4.22 -13.93
CA LEU A 265 -12.74 3.38 -13.77
C LEU A 265 -11.46 4.11 -14.19
N ARG A 266 -11.47 4.89 -15.29
CA ARG A 266 -10.32 5.69 -15.72
C ARG A 266 -9.94 6.75 -14.70
N ASN A 267 -10.91 7.44 -14.14
CA ASN A 267 -10.71 8.45 -13.11
C ASN A 267 -10.14 7.82 -11.83
N ALA A 268 -10.72 6.72 -11.37
CA ALA A 268 -10.22 6.00 -10.20
C ALA A 268 -8.77 5.53 -10.38
N ILE A 269 -8.40 5.04 -11.58
CA ILE A 269 -7.01 4.69 -11.89
C ILE A 269 -6.12 5.93 -11.84
N ALA A 270 -6.52 7.06 -12.44
CA ALA A 270 -5.73 8.28 -12.48
C ALA A 270 -5.50 8.86 -11.07
N ASP A 271 -6.56 8.94 -10.27
CA ASP A 271 -6.52 9.41 -8.90
C ASP A 271 -5.63 8.52 -8.04
N TYR A 272 -5.76 7.19 -8.21
CA TYR A 272 -4.92 6.26 -7.47
C TYR A 272 -3.44 6.35 -7.88
N MET A 273 -3.11 6.50 -9.15
CA MET A 273 -1.72 6.66 -9.62
C MET A 273 -1.10 7.95 -9.08
N SER A 274 -1.89 9.03 -8.98
CA SER A 274 -1.47 10.26 -8.30
C SER A 274 -1.23 10.01 -6.81
N PHE A 275 -2.21 9.48 -6.10
CA PHE A 275 -2.10 9.12 -4.68
C PHE A 275 -0.91 8.20 -4.39
N TYR A 276 -0.69 7.17 -5.22
CA TYR A 276 0.43 6.26 -5.05
C TYR A 276 1.78 6.99 -5.11
N SER A 277 1.89 7.96 -6.03
CA SER A 277 3.14 8.68 -6.27
C SER A 277 3.41 9.75 -5.21
N THR A 278 2.39 10.53 -4.82
CA THR A 278 2.57 11.74 -4.00
C THR A 278 2.23 11.56 -2.52
N ASP A 279 1.26 10.71 -2.21
CA ASP A 279 0.69 10.62 -0.85
C ASP A 279 0.91 9.27 -0.17
N ARG A 280 1.11 8.20 -0.96
CA ARG A 280 1.27 6.85 -0.42
C ARG A 280 2.66 6.64 0.17
N ILE A 281 2.81 6.98 1.44
CA ILE A 281 4.06 6.80 2.18
C ILE A 281 4.41 5.31 2.38
N GLN A 282 5.71 4.99 2.36
CA GLN A 282 6.21 3.63 2.44
C GLN A 282 7.24 3.46 3.56
N GLU A 283 7.16 2.34 4.30
CA GLU A 283 8.09 2.04 5.39
C GLU A 283 9.54 1.89 4.87
N ARG A 284 9.72 1.29 3.67
CA ARG A 284 11.02 1.17 3.00
C ARG A 284 11.71 2.53 2.87
N PHE A 285 10.95 3.56 2.57
CA PHE A 285 11.45 4.92 2.37
C PHE A 285 11.36 5.80 3.63
N LYS A 286 11.35 5.17 4.80
CA LYS A 286 11.28 5.87 6.10
C LYS A 286 10.06 6.80 6.22
N GLY A 287 8.93 6.40 5.62
CA GLY A 287 7.68 7.17 5.67
C GLY A 287 7.56 8.26 4.59
N LYS A 288 8.37 8.20 3.53
CA LYS A 288 8.24 9.08 2.37
C LYS A 288 7.41 8.43 1.27
N ALA A 289 6.80 9.25 0.43
CA ALA A 289 6.15 8.83 -0.80
C ALA A 289 7.18 8.67 -1.93
N PRO A 290 6.90 7.89 -2.99
CA PRO A 290 7.79 7.71 -4.13
C PRO A 290 8.29 9.02 -4.76
N ALA A 291 7.41 10.00 -4.98
CA ALA A 291 7.78 11.29 -5.59
C ALA A 291 8.75 12.11 -4.72
N GLU A 292 8.61 12.05 -3.38
CA GLU A 292 9.54 12.72 -2.47
C GLU A 292 10.93 12.09 -2.54
N VAL A 293 10.99 10.74 -2.54
CA VAL A 293 12.26 10.00 -2.67
C VAL A 293 12.96 10.34 -3.98
N ARG A 294 12.18 10.42 -5.08
CA ARG A 294 12.72 10.79 -6.41
C ARG A 294 13.24 12.22 -6.44
N ALA A 295 12.47 13.17 -5.93
CA ALA A 295 12.86 14.57 -5.89
C ALA A 295 14.16 14.79 -5.08
N GLU A 296 14.24 14.17 -3.91
CA GLU A 296 15.46 14.24 -3.09
C GLU A 296 16.66 13.59 -3.78
N ALA A 297 16.46 12.45 -4.45
CA ALA A 297 17.55 11.76 -5.13
C ALA A 297 18.09 12.53 -6.34
N LEU A 298 17.19 13.19 -7.09
CA LEU A 298 17.58 14.02 -8.24
C LEU A 298 18.28 15.32 -7.84
N ALA A 299 18.04 15.81 -6.62
CA ALA A 299 18.68 17.01 -6.06
C ALA A 299 20.01 16.72 -5.34
N ALA A 300 20.34 15.46 -5.07
CA ALA A 300 21.49 15.06 -4.28
C ALA A 300 22.64 14.57 -5.17
N ASP A 301 23.87 14.94 -4.86
CA ASP A 301 25.08 14.40 -5.51
C ASP A 301 25.23 12.89 -5.27
N SER A 302 24.75 12.40 -4.13
CA SER A 302 24.73 10.99 -3.77
C SER A 302 23.34 10.59 -3.24
N PRO A 303 22.53 9.90 -4.04
CA PRO A 303 21.19 9.48 -3.65
C PRO A 303 21.17 8.58 -2.41
N ALA A 304 20.19 8.78 -1.54
CA ALA A 304 19.99 7.96 -0.34
C ALA A 304 19.74 6.50 -0.72
N GLN A 305 20.31 5.57 0.03
CA GLN A 305 20.20 4.14 -0.26
C GLN A 305 19.05 3.49 0.54
N TYR A 306 18.22 2.72 -0.17
CA TYR A 306 17.08 2.00 0.39
C TYR A 306 17.20 0.50 0.09
N PRO A 307 18.05 -0.25 0.83
CA PRO A 307 18.25 -1.67 0.58
C PRO A 307 16.96 -2.46 0.77
N ILE A 308 16.77 -3.47 -0.08
CA ILE A 308 15.61 -4.36 0.03
C ILE A 308 15.83 -5.28 1.24
N PRO A 309 14.92 -5.31 2.22
CA PRO A 309 15.07 -6.19 3.37
C PRO A 309 15.18 -7.66 2.97
N VAL A 310 16.20 -8.32 3.46
CA VAL A 310 16.43 -9.72 3.14
C VAL A 310 15.38 -10.59 3.82
N ASN A 311 14.65 -11.37 3.04
CA ASN A 311 13.69 -12.32 3.58
C ASN A 311 14.42 -13.58 4.10
N LYS A 312 14.53 -13.70 5.43
CA LYS A 312 15.20 -14.81 6.10
C LYS A 312 14.66 -16.20 5.71
N ARG A 313 13.37 -16.31 5.33
CA ARG A 313 12.79 -17.57 4.84
C ARG A 313 13.33 -17.93 3.45
N ILE A 314 13.47 -16.94 2.57
CA ILE A 314 14.05 -17.13 1.24
C ILE A 314 15.54 -17.49 1.36
N GLN A 315 16.28 -16.86 2.28
CA GLN A 315 17.69 -17.24 2.56
C GLN A 315 17.80 -18.68 3.06
N LYS A 316 16.98 -19.09 4.03
CA LYS A 316 16.96 -20.49 4.52
C LYS A 316 16.60 -21.49 3.42
N TYR A 317 15.66 -21.12 2.54
CA TYR A 317 15.30 -21.95 1.39
C TYR A 317 16.47 -22.06 0.40
N LYS A 318 17.08 -20.93 0.00
CA LYS A 318 18.24 -20.92 -0.88
C LYS A 318 19.41 -21.72 -0.31
N ALA A 319 19.70 -21.60 0.99
CA ALA A 319 20.75 -22.36 1.65
C ALA A 319 20.51 -23.89 1.68
N ARG A 320 19.23 -24.33 1.67
CA ARG A 320 18.89 -25.77 1.59
C ARG A 320 19.07 -26.39 0.20
N TYR A 321 19.04 -25.59 -0.86
CA TYR A 321 19.06 -26.03 -2.24
C TYR A 321 20.23 -25.44 -3.04
N ALA A 322 21.22 -24.87 -2.36
CA ALA A 322 22.46 -24.33 -2.94
C ALA A 322 23.59 -25.38 -2.93
N ALA A 323 23.27 -26.67 -2.67
CA ALA A 323 24.20 -27.79 -2.74
C ALA A 323 24.03 -28.54 -4.07
#